data_68e1879defba0eeca87642da9075f362
#
_entry.id   68e1879defba0eeca87642da9075f362
#
_cell.length_a   1.000
_cell.length_b   1.000
_cell.length_c   1.000
_cell.angle_alpha   90.00
_cell.angle_beta   90.00
_cell.angle_gamma   90.00
#
_symmetry.space_group_name_H-M   'P 1'
#
loop_
_entity.id
_entity.type
_entity.pdbx_description
1 polymer ?
#
loop_
_entity_poly.entity_id
_entity_poly.type
_entity_poly.pdbx_seq_one_letter_code
_entity_poly.pdbx_strand_id
1 'polypeptide(L)'
;MTERGASPRLRLWLERARDGYRLRDAATDELVRTDDPRIRVIKVAGVSYRLDALQDDAFAPGRRLALVPEPDNEHDPNAVGVWDDDLRSQAGYVPAEVARNLSAEDWQAVSIHEFFDGSRRGGLRVLLAPRDAWIGLPRA
;
A
#
# COMPACT_ATOMS: atom_id res chain seq x y z
N MET A 1 -2.90 33.57 8.69
CA MET A 1 -2.90 33.05 8.36
C MET A 1 -2.88 32.22 7.95
N THR A 2 -3.00 32.09 8.18
CA THR A 2 -3.03 31.29 7.90
C THR A 2 -2.71 30.64 7.14
N GLU A 3 -2.39 30.05 7.48
CA GLU A 3 -2.07 29.32 6.63
C GLU A 3 -2.98 28.93 5.74
N ARG A 4 -3.24 29.43 5.21
CA ARG A 4 -4.07 29.17 4.38
C ARG A 4 -3.76 28.29 3.41
N GLY A 5 -4.38 27.60 2.92
CA GLY A 5 -4.10 26.72 1.88
C GLY A 5 -3.50 25.40 2.28
N ALA A 6 -3.01 25.24 3.46
CA ALA A 6 -2.55 23.97 3.94
C ALA A 6 -3.75 23.09 4.26
N SER A 7 -3.94 22.00 3.50
CA SER A 7 -4.99 21.05 3.79
C SER A 7 -4.69 20.31 5.10
N PRO A 8 -5.69 19.98 5.90
CA PRO A 8 -5.48 19.13 7.05
C PRO A 8 -4.82 17.84 6.60
N ARG A 9 -3.89 17.38 7.39
CA ARG A 9 -3.23 16.11 7.18
C ARG A 9 -4.26 14.99 7.19
N LEU A 10 -4.22 14.11 6.19
CA LEU A 10 -5.11 12.96 6.16
C LEU A 10 -4.75 12.02 7.31
N ARG A 11 -5.76 11.57 8.05
CA ARG A 11 -5.59 10.67 9.18
C ARG A 11 -6.51 9.48 9.01
N LEU A 12 -5.92 8.31 8.94
CA LEU A 12 -6.65 7.08 8.70
C LEU A 12 -6.44 6.08 9.83
N TRP A 13 -7.53 5.40 10.24
CA TRP A 13 -7.46 4.22 11.09
C TRP A 13 -7.59 2.99 10.23
N LEU A 14 -6.83 1.96 10.56
CA LEU A 14 -7.03 0.63 10.00
C LEU A 14 -8.01 -0.10 10.91
N GLU A 15 -9.18 -0.42 10.38
CA GLU A 15 -10.24 -1.10 11.12
C GLU A 15 -10.32 -2.53 10.62
N ARG A 16 -10.24 -3.49 11.53
CA ARG A 16 -10.23 -4.91 11.16
C ARG A 16 -11.52 -5.28 10.41
N ALA A 17 -11.33 -5.98 9.31
CA ALA A 17 -12.39 -6.50 8.48
C ALA A 17 -12.03 -7.93 8.09
N ARG A 18 -12.91 -8.61 7.35
CA ARG A 18 -12.63 -9.94 6.86
C ARG A 18 -11.43 -9.89 5.88
N ASP A 19 -10.45 -10.74 6.07
CA ASP A 19 -9.26 -10.88 5.22
C ASP A 19 -8.36 -9.64 5.18
N GLY A 20 -8.50 -8.71 6.13
CA GLY A 20 -7.65 -7.53 6.17
C GLY A 20 -8.27 -6.39 6.94
N TYR A 21 -8.07 -5.18 6.42
CA TYR A 21 -8.51 -3.94 7.05
C TYR A 21 -9.27 -3.07 6.07
N ARG A 22 -10.26 -2.37 6.58
CA ARG A 22 -10.88 -1.25 5.88
C ARG A 22 -10.39 0.04 6.50
N LEU A 23 -10.64 1.15 5.84
CA LEU A 23 -10.09 2.44 6.23
C LEU A 23 -11.19 3.31 6.83
N ARG A 24 -10.86 3.98 7.93
CA ARG A 24 -11.76 4.93 8.57
C ARG A 24 -11.04 6.27 8.71
N ASP A 25 -11.71 7.33 8.31
CA ASP A 25 -11.19 8.69 8.47
C ASP A 25 -11.28 9.09 9.94
N ALA A 26 -10.13 9.42 10.55
CA ALA A 26 -10.07 9.77 11.96
C ALA A 26 -10.74 11.10 12.27
N ALA A 27 -10.87 11.99 11.28
CA ALA A 27 -11.49 13.30 11.47
C ALA A 27 -13.02 13.23 11.45
N THR A 28 -13.59 12.37 10.60
CA THR A 28 -15.04 12.28 10.40
C THR A 28 -15.67 11.03 10.99
N ASP A 29 -14.84 10.05 11.32
CA ASP A 29 -15.24 8.71 11.76
C ASP A 29 -16.04 7.94 10.69
N GLU A 30 -15.92 8.33 9.45
CA GLU A 30 -16.58 7.66 8.32
C GLU A 30 -15.63 6.70 7.63
N LEU A 31 -16.20 5.65 7.03
CA LEU A 31 -15.41 4.73 6.20
C LEU A 31 -14.91 5.46 4.95
N VAL A 32 -13.64 5.21 4.62
CA VAL A 32 -13.02 5.76 3.42
C VAL A 32 -13.08 4.69 2.33
N ARG A 33 -13.67 5.06 1.20
CA ARG A 33 -13.82 4.14 0.07
C ARG A 33 -12.47 3.94 -0.63
N THR A 34 -12.31 2.79 -1.24
CA THR A 34 -11.07 2.47 -1.97
C THR A 34 -10.86 3.35 -3.21
N ASP A 35 -11.92 4.02 -3.69
CA ASP A 35 -11.84 4.96 -4.80
C ASP A 35 -11.74 6.42 -4.35
N ASP A 36 -11.50 6.68 -3.07
CA ASP A 36 -11.31 8.04 -2.56
C ASP A 36 -10.10 8.67 -3.27
N PRO A 37 -10.25 9.89 -3.82
CA PRO A 37 -9.17 10.51 -4.60
C PRO A 37 -7.93 10.89 -3.80
N ARG A 38 -8.00 10.89 -2.46
CA ARG A 38 -6.85 11.22 -1.62
C ARG A 38 -5.88 10.05 -1.46
N ILE A 39 -6.32 8.85 -1.82
CA ILE A 39 -5.53 7.62 -1.68
C ILE A 39 -5.54 6.83 -2.97
N ARG A 40 -4.71 5.79 -3.02
CA ARG A 40 -4.76 4.76 -4.05
C ARG A 40 -4.81 3.41 -3.35
N VAL A 41 -5.67 2.52 -3.80
CA VAL A 41 -5.65 1.13 -3.36
C VAL A 41 -5.33 0.29 -4.57
N ILE A 42 -4.24 -0.45 -4.50
CA ILE A 42 -3.75 -1.24 -5.63
C ILE A 42 -3.71 -2.71 -5.28
N LYS A 43 -3.81 -3.55 -6.30
CA LYS A 43 -3.51 -4.97 -6.19
C LYS A 43 -2.10 -5.15 -6.73
N VAL A 44 -1.22 -5.74 -5.93
CA VAL A 44 0.18 -5.93 -6.31
C VAL A 44 0.25 -6.81 -7.56
N ALA A 45 1.00 -6.37 -8.57
CA ALA A 45 1.18 -7.08 -9.83
C ALA A 45 2.41 -7.98 -9.77
N GLY A 46 2.40 -9.05 -10.57
CA GLY A 46 3.56 -9.94 -10.70
C GLY A 46 3.80 -10.86 -9.52
N VAL A 47 2.84 -11.01 -8.62
CA VAL A 47 2.99 -11.86 -7.43
C VAL A 47 3.21 -13.33 -7.77
N SER A 48 2.71 -13.79 -8.92
CA SER A 48 2.85 -15.18 -9.35
C SER A 48 4.32 -15.60 -9.55
N TYR A 49 5.20 -14.64 -9.76
CA TYR A 49 6.64 -14.89 -9.91
C TYR A 49 7.38 -14.83 -8.58
N ARG A 50 6.67 -14.51 -7.50
CA ARG A 50 7.28 -14.27 -6.18
C ARG A 50 6.46 -14.90 -5.05
N LEU A 51 5.82 -16.02 -5.34
CA LEU A 51 4.91 -16.67 -4.38
C LEU A 51 5.61 -17.06 -3.07
N ASP A 52 6.86 -17.49 -3.13
CA ASP A 52 7.58 -17.87 -1.93
C ASP A 52 7.85 -16.66 -1.03
N ALA A 53 8.28 -15.54 -1.63
CA ALA A 53 8.51 -14.30 -0.89
C ALA A 53 7.21 -13.77 -0.29
N LEU A 54 6.10 -13.92 -1.03
CA LEU A 54 4.79 -13.42 -0.62
C LEU A 54 4.27 -14.08 0.66
N GLN A 55 4.78 -15.27 0.99
CA GLN A 55 4.35 -15.98 2.21
C GLN A 55 4.94 -15.39 3.49
N ASP A 56 5.94 -14.50 3.37
CA ASP A 56 6.56 -13.86 4.52
C ASP A 56 5.53 -13.04 5.30
N ASP A 57 5.59 -13.14 6.62
CA ASP A 57 4.71 -12.40 7.54
C ASP A 57 4.82 -10.89 7.37
N ALA A 58 5.93 -10.40 6.82
CA ALA A 58 6.14 -8.98 6.55
C ALA A 58 5.12 -8.41 5.57
N PHE A 59 4.41 -9.27 4.82
CA PHE A 59 3.36 -8.84 3.88
C PHE A 59 1.95 -9.01 4.45
N ALA A 60 1.82 -9.44 5.69
CA ALA A 60 0.50 -9.59 6.31
C ALA A 60 -0.22 -8.24 6.39
N PRO A 61 -1.56 -8.24 6.32
CA PRO A 61 -2.31 -6.99 6.46
C PRO A 61 -1.93 -6.22 7.74
N GLY A 62 -1.83 -4.91 7.61
CA GLY A 62 -1.42 -4.03 8.70
C GLY A 62 0.06 -3.72 8.74
N ARG A 63 0.85 -4.32 7.88
CA ARG A 63 2.30 -4.08 7.84
C ARG A 63 2.65 -2.97 6.85
N ARG A 64 3.61 -2.12 7.25
CA ARG A 64 4.17 -1.13 6.34
C ARG A 64 5.01 -1.81 5.28
N LEU A 65 4.95 -1.26 4.08
CA LEU A 65 5.72 -1.76 2.94
C LEU A 65 6.55 -0.61 2.37
N ALA A 66 7.55 -0.95 1.56
CA ALA A 66 8.39 0.04 0.89
C ALA A 66 8.11 0.05 -0.60
N LEU A 67 8.09 1.23 -1.18
CA LEU A 67 7.96 1.45 -2.61
C LEU A 67 9.36 1.77 -3.15
N VAL A 68 9.87 0.95 -4.06
CA VAL A 68 11.23 1.08 -4.57
C VAL A 68 11.21 1.31 -6.09
N PRO A 69 11.48 2.54 -6.54
CA PRO A 69 11.55 2.82 -7.98
C PRO A 69 12.69 2.04 -8.63
N GLU A 70 12.47 1.61 -9.86
CA GLU A 70 13.47 0.88 -10.65
C GLU A 70 13.70 1.59 -11.98
N PRO A 71 14.35 2.77 -11.98
CA PRO A 71 14.54 3.54 -13.21
C PRO A 71 15.37 2.82 -14.28
N ASP A 72 16.16 1.84 -13.86
CA ASP A 72 16.98 1.03 -14.78
C ASP A 72 16.30 -0.27 -15.21
N ASN A 73 15.02 -0.45 -14.88
CA ASN A 73 14.28 -1.63 -15.28
C ASN A 73 14.17 -1.70 -16.81
N GLU A 74 14.61 -2.82 -17.41
CA GLU A 74 14.66 -3.00 -18.86
C GLU A 74 13.28 -3.00 -19.51
N HIS A 75 12.27 -3.45 -18.80
CA HIS A 75 10.91 -3.59 -19.34
C HIS A 75 10.06 -2.35 -19.11
N ASP A 76 10.34 -1.61 -18.02
CA ASP A 76 9.55 -0.43 -17.67
C ASP A 76 10.36 0.48 -16.75
N PRO A 77 10.86 1.62 -17.26
CA PRO A 77 11.63 2.56 -16.43
C PRO A 77 10.79 3.24 -15.35
N ASN A 78 9.45 3.11 -15.42
CA ASN A 78 8.56 3.64 -14.40
C ASN A 78 8.20 2.59 -13.34
N ALA A 79 8.75 1.39 -13.43
CA ALA A 79 8.43 0.32 -12.49
C ALA A 79 8.73 0.72 -11.05
N VAL A 80 7.81 0.37 -10.14
CA VAL A 80 7.96 0.59 -8.71
C VAL A 80 7.74 -0.74 -8.01
N GLY A 81 8.78 -1.28 -7.39
CA GLY A 81 8.70 -2.52 -6.64
C GLY A 81 7.99 -2.32 -5.31
N VAL A 82 7.24 -3.34 -4.89
CA VAL A 82 6.61 -3.40 -3.58
C VAL A 82 7.39 -4.38 -2.73
N TRP A 83 8.06 -3.86 -1.71
CA TRP A 83 8.94 -4.61 -0.84
C TRP A 83 8.45 -4.55 0.60
N ASP A 84 8.91 -5.49 1.43
CA ASP A 84 8.72 -5.34 2.86
C ASP A 84 9.51 -4.10 3.36
N ASP A 85 9.16 -3.62 4.54
CA ASP A 85 9.72 -2.37 5.06
C ASP A 85 11.23 -2.45 5.30
N ASP A 86 11.76 -3.65 5.54
CA ASP A 86 13.18 -3.90 5.75
C ASP A 86 13.96 -4.16 4.45
N LEU A 87 13.28 -4.12 3.32
CA LEU A 87 13.88 -4.35 1.99
C LEU A 87 14.53 -5.73 1.84
N ARG A 88 13.94 -6.74 2.46
CA ARG A 88 14.46 -8.12 2.39
C ARG A 88 13.80 -8.94 1.30
N SER A 89 12.52 -8.71 1.05
CA SER A 89 11.73 -9.50 0.11
C SER A 89 10.84 -8.59 -0.71
N GLN A 90 10.67 -8.95 -1.97
CA GLN A 90 9.79 -8.22 -2.87
C GLN A 90 8.53 -9.03 -3.14
N ALA A 91 7.37 -8.40 -2.95
CA ALA A 91 6.08 -9.03 -3.24
C ALA A 91 5.72 -8.96 -4.72
N GLY A 92 6.13 -7.90 -5.40
CA GLY A 92 5.81 -7.66 -6.79
C GLY A 92 5.97 -6.20 -7.12
N TYR A 93 5.02 -5.67 -7.89
CA TYR A 93 5.09 -4.30 -8.40
C TYR A 93 3.76 -3.57 -8.26
N VAL A 94 3.85 -2.25 -8.18
CA VAL A 94 2.70 -1.38 -8.40
C VAL A 94 2.24 -1.60 -9.85
N PRO A 95 0.92 -1.72 -10.12
CA PRO A 95 0.45 -1.86 -11.50
C PRO A 95 1.00 -0.75 -12.40
N ALA A 96 1.38 -1.10 -13.62
CA ALA A 96 2.09 -0.18 -14.52
C ALA A 96 1.33 1.11 -14.78
N GLU A 97 0.00 1.04 -14.92
CA GLU A 97 -0.84 2.23 -15.17
C GLU A 97 -0.87 3.19 -13.99
N VAL A 98 -0.61 2.70 -12.79
CA VAL A 98 -0.49 3.55 -11.59
C VAL A 98 0.94 4.05 -11.46
N ALA A 99 1.92 3.17 -11.64
CA ALA A 99 3.34 3.48 -11.45
C ALA A 99 3.82 4.61 -12.34
N ARG A 100 3.35 4.68 -13.58
CA ARG A 100 3.80 5.71 -14.53
C ARG A 100 3.45 7.14 -14.08
N ASN A 101 2.47 7.29 -13.18
CA ASN A 101 2.05 8.58 -12.68
C ASN A 101 2.33 8.74 -11.18
N LEU A 102 3.18 7.86 -10.63
CA LEU A 102 3.45 7.82 -9.20
C LEU A 102 4.87 8.28 -8.90
N SER A 103 4.99 9.33 -8.09
CA SER A 103 6.27 9.71 -7.50
C SER A 103 6.39 8.97 -6.19
N ALA A 104 7.13 7.87 -6.18
CA ALA A 104 7.14 6.94 -5.06
C ALA A 104 7.51 7.60 -3.72
N GLU A 105 8.38 8.63 -3.76
CA GLU A 105 8.78 9.33 -2.54
C GLU A 105 7.65 10.14 -1.88
N ASP A 106 6.57 10.41 -2.62
CA ASP A 106 5.43 11.17 -2.10
C ASP A 106 4.38 10.29 -1.45
N TRP A 107 4.57 8.97 -1.49
CA TRP A 107 3.59 8.00 -1.02
C TRP A 107 4.19 7.04 -0.02
N GLN A 108 3.36 6.59 0.90
CA GLN A 108 3.67 5.48 1.80
C GLN A 108 2.73 4.32 1.50
N ALA A 109 3.15 3.12 1.84
CA ALA A 109 2.41 1.90 1.51
C ALA A 109 2.14 1.06 2.76
N VAL A 110 0.94 0.49 2.82
CA VAL A 110 0.54 -0.42 3.90
C VAL A 110 -0.27 -1.56 3.30
N SER A 111 0.07 -2.80 3.66
CA SER A 111 -0.72 -3.96 3.27
C SER A 111 -2.05 -3.92 3.99
N ILE A 112 -3.17 -4.02 3.26
CA ILE A 112 -4.50 -3.95 3.88
C ILE A 112 -5.36 -5.19 3.66
N HIS A 113 -5.16 -5.93 2.57
CA HIS A 113 -5.90 -7.16 2.31
C HIS A 113 -5.00 -8.23 1.73
N GLU A 114 -5.27 -9.47 2.08
CA GLU A 114 -4.61 -10.62 1.50
C GLU A 114 -5.62 -11.53 0.85
N PHE A 115 -5.21 -12.20 -0.20
CA PHE A 115 -6.03 -13.18 -0.91
C PHE A 115 -5.31 -14.51 -0.89
N PHE A 116 -6.04 -15.57 -0.58
CA PHE A 116 -5.46 -16.91 -0.49
C PHE A 116 -5.84 -17.76 -1.70
N ASP A 117 -4.88 -18.57 -2.14
CA ASP A 117 -5.08 -19.63 -3.10
C ASP A 117 -4.80 -20.91 -2.32
N GLY A 118 -5.85 -21.59 -1.88
CA GLY A 118 -5.73 -22.67 -0.92
C GLY A 118 -5.22 -22.14 0.43
N SER A 119 -4.10 -22.67 0.90
CA SER A 119 -3.49 -22.26 2.18
C SER A 119 -2.37 -21.22 1.99
N ARG A 120 -2.06 -20.85 0.74
CA ARG A 120 -0.99 -19.92 0.43
C ARG A 120 -1.54 -18.53 0.12
N ARG A 121 -0.81 -17.50 0.55
CA ARG A 121 -1.12 -16.14 0.14
C ARG A 121 -0.82 -16.01 -1.35
N GLY A 122 -1.84 -15.64 -2.13
CA GLY A 122 -1.73 -15.53 -3.57
C GLY A 122 -1.85 -14.11 -4.11
N GLY A 123 -2.13 -13.15 -3.24
CA GLY A 123 -2.24 -11.75 -3.65
C GLY A 123 -2.33 -10.80 -2.47
N LEU A 124 -2.05 -9.53 -2.74
CA LEU A 124 -2.14 -8.45 -1.77
C LEU A 124 -2.85 -7.25 -2.38
N ARG A 125 -3.65 -6.60 -1.54
CA ARG A 125 -4.13 -5.26 -1.83
C ARG A 125 -3.41 -4.31 -0.89
N VAL A 126 -2.89 -3.22 -1.44
CA VAL A 126 -2.02 -2.29 -0.72
C VAL A 126 -2.61 -0.89 -0.78
N LEU A 127 -2.64 -0.24 0.37
CA LEU A 127 -2.99 1.17 0.48
C LEU A 127 -1.76 2.00 0.15
N LEU A 128 -1.92 2.94 -0.79
CA LEU A 128 -0.96 4.02 -1.00
C LEU A 128 -1.60 5.30 -0.49
N ALA A 129 -0.98 5.93 0.48
CA ALA A 129 -1.45 7.17 1.07
C ALA A 129 -0.37 8.24 0.94
N PRO A 130 -0.74 9.53 0.95
CA PRO A 130 0.27 10.59 0.93
C PRO A 130 1.31 10.40 2.04
N ARG A 131 2.55 10.77 1.75
CA ARG A 131 3.66 10.59 2.68
C ARG A 131 3.39 11.24 4.04
N ASP A 132 2.68 12.37 4.06
CA ASP A 132 2.37 13.11 5.27
C ASP A 132 1.11 12.61 5.99
N ALA A 133 0.38 11.66 5.43
CA ALA A 133 -0.80 11.11 6.09
C ALA A 133 -0.42 10.37 7.37
N TRP A 134 -1.24 10.51 8.39
CA TRP A 134 -1.11 9.72 9.59
C TRP A 134 -1.93 8.44 9.44
N ILE A 135 -1.30 7.31 9.67
CA ILE A 135 -1.98 6.01 9.59
C ILE A 135 -1.82 5.31 10.92
N GLY A 136 -2.95 5.05 11.58
CA GLY A 136 -2.97 4.25 12.79
C GLY A 136 -2.87 2.78 12.45
N LEU A 137 -1.69 2.21 12.63
CA LEU A 137 -1.49 0.79 12.40
C LEU A 137 -2.10 -0.02 13.53
N PRO A 138 -2.64 -1.20 13.23
CA PRO A 138 -3.21 -2.04 14.27
C PRO A 138 -2.13 -2.50 15.24
N ARG A 139 -2.52 -2.65 16.48
CA ARG A 139 -1.64 -3.24 17.48
C ARG A 139 -1.64 -4.76 17.32
N ALA A 140 -0.51 -5.34 17.64
CA ALA A 140 -0.36 -6.79 17.60
C ALA A 140 -1.32 -7.47 18.58
#